data_7ae63ca1d6176c874d12948e03949c8f
#
_entry.id   7ae63ca1d6176c874d12948e03949c8f
#
_cell.length_a   1.000
_cell.length_b   1.000
_cell.length_c   1.000
_cell.angle_alpha   90.00
_cell.angle_beta   90.00
_cell.angle_gamma   90.00
#
_symmetry.space_group_name_H-M   'P 1'
#
loop_
_entity.id
_entity.type
_entity.pdbx_description
1 polymer ?
#
loop_
_entity_poly.entity_id
_entity_poly.type
_entity_poly.pdbx_seq_one_letter_code
_entity_poly.pdbx_strand_id
1 'polypeptide(L)'
;MPLLFNAANPLPLVGRGTDSSIYKVAGEKKILIGGKMYGAILGDIIGEPYEFDRGNKTKNFPMFSERPSFTDDSVMTVAIADGILKAGLDAGEESMKDAMIKSMHYWGHKYPHAGYGGKFYFWLLSEDTEPYNSWGNGSAMRVSSVGWLFDTLERTREVARWSAEVTHNHPEGIKGAEATASVIWMARNGYFKTQIKEYVEKEFKYDLSRTCDEIRPKYVHNESCQKTVPEAITAFLEGTGFEDVIRTAVSLGGDCDTLTDIATGMAEAFYGLSEEFKEKCIEFTEPDMHEVMKIFDQKAIARKPHEA
;
A
#
# COMPACT_ATOMS: atom_id res chain seq x y z
N MET A 1 -24.33 -28.75 -29.20
CA MET A 1 -24.37 -28.96 -27.74
C MET A 1 -23.29 -28.11 -27.14
N PRO A 2 -23.57 -26.99 -26.46
CA PRO A 2 -22.59 -26.19 -25.77
C PRO A 2 -22.46 -26.70 -24.32
N LEU A 3 -21.25 -26.93 -23.89
CA LEU A 3 -20.89 -27.29 -22.52
C LEU A 3 -20.97 -26.02 -21.64
N LEU A 4 -21.91 -26.07 -20.70
CA LEU A 4 -22.07 -25.12 -19.62
C LEU A 4 -20.87 -25.22 -18.67
N PHE A 5 -20.09 -24.15 -18.58
CA PHE A 5 -19.14 -23.97 -17.48
C PHE A 5 -19.89 -23.49 -16.25
N ASN A 6 -19.97 -24.34 -15.26
CA ASN A 6 -20.55 -24.07 -13.97
C ASN A 6 -19.53 -23.29 -13.12
N ALA A 7 -19.79 -22.00 -12.92
CA ALA A 7 -19.08 -21.17 -11.95
C ALA A 7 -19.68 -21.45 -10.59
N ALA A 8 -18.99 -22.16 -9.69
CA ALA A 8 -19.07 -22.06 -8.24
C ALA A 8 -18.31 -23.21 -7.58
N ASN A 9 -17.07 -22.96 -7.19
CA ASN A 9 -16.47 -23.70 -6.09
C ASN A 9 -15.85 -22.67 -5.14
N PRO A 10 -16.52 -22.32 -4.04
CA PRO A 10 -15.90 -21.55 -2.96
C PRO A 10 -14.84 -22.44 -2.31
N LEU A 11 -13.66 -21.88 -2.08
CA LEU A 11 -12.59 -22.50 -1.32
C LEU A 11 -13.12 -22.97 0.05
N PRO A 12 -12.65 -24.08 0.61
CA PRO A 12 -13.18 -24.63 1.84
C PRO A 12 -12.96 -23.68 3.01
N LEU A 13 -14.05 -23.34 3.68
CA LEU A 13 -14.07 -22.62 4.96
C LEU A 13 -13.41 -23.50 6.03
N VAL A 14 -12.25 -23.09 6.52
CA VAL A 14 -11.64 -23.66 7.72
C VAL A 14 -12.28 -23.02 8.95
N GLY A 15 -12.68 -23.88 9.85
CA GLY A 15 -13.52 -23.74 11.02
C GLY A 15 -13.48 -22.44 11.82
N ARG A 16 -14.65 -22.02 12.22
CA ARG A 16 -14.94 -20.95 13.17
C ARG A 16 -14.32 -21.22 14.54
N GLY A 17 -13.41 -20.35 14.95
CA GLY A 17 -13.11 -20.12 16.35
C GLY A 17 -13.70 -18.76 16.72
N THR A 18 -14.72 -18.76 17.58
CA THR A 18 -15.30 -17.57 18.18
C THR A 18 -14.34 -17.05 19.23
N ASP A 19 -13.40 -16.17 18.85
CA ASP A 19 -12.87 -15.14 19.73
C ASP A 19 -12.06 -14.13 18.91
N SER A 20 -12.60 -12.95 18.72
CA SER A 20 -12.03 -11.83 18.01
C SER A 20 -11.05 -11.13 18.93
N SER A 21 -9.79 -11.54 19.02
CA SER A 21 -8.73 -10.63 19.51
C SER A 21 -7.37 -11.26 19.82
N ILE A 22 -7.11 -12.54 19.63
CA ILE A 22 -5.82 -13.12 20.11
C ILE A 22 -5.16 -14.02 19.07
N TYR A 23 -4.17 -13.49 18.34
CA TYR A 23 -3.15 -14.32 17.72
C TYR A 23 -1.96 -14.45 18.68
N LYS A 24 -1.75 -15.63 19.23
CA LYS A 24 -0.54 -15.95 20.00
C LYS A 24 0.62 -16.18 19.03
N VAL A 25 1.51 -15.22 18.93
CA VAL A 25 2.92 -15.47 18.64
C VAL A 25 3.62 -15.59 20.00
N ALA A 26 4.47 -16.61 20.14
CA ALA A 26 5.03 -17.01 21.41
C ALA A 26 5.60 -15.83 22.23
N GLY A 27 4.98 -15.53 23.36
CA GLY A 27 5.57 -14.76 24.44
C GLY A 27 4.90 -13.46 24.86
N GLU A 28 4.17 -12.71 23.99
CA GLU A 28 3.54 -11.45 24.39
C GLU A 28 2.16 -11.26 23.76
N LYS A 29 1.17 -10.87 24.57
CA LYS A 29 -0.13 -10.39 24.12
C LYS A 29 0.08 -9.00 23.49
N LYS A 30 0.32 -8.90 22.17
CA LYS A 30 0.19 -7.63 21.46
C LYS A 30 -1.29 -7.37 21.19
N ILE A 31 -1.82 -6.33 21.85
CA ILE A 31 -3.12 -5.76 21.49
C ILE A 31 -2.92 -5.11 20.12
N LEU A 32 -3.62 -5.58 19.11
CA LEU A 32 -3.67 -4.93 17.80
C LEU A 32 -4.46 -3.62 17.96
N ILE A 33 -3.76 -2.51 18.15
CA ILE A 33 -4.37 -1.19 18.21
C ILE A 33 -4.38 -0.64 16.78
N GLY A 34 -5.57 -0.23 16.33
CA GLY A 34 -5.80 0.14 14.94
C GLY A 34 -5.02 1.36 14.48
N GLY A 35 -4.12 1.16 13.58
CA GLY A 35 -3.60 2.09 12.60
C GLY A 35 -3.90 1.49 11.23
N LYS A 36 -4.17 2.28 10.17
CA LYS A 36 -4.68 1.70 8.92
C LYS A 36 -4.17 2.32 7.64
N MET A 37 -3.22 3.22 7.70
CA MET A 37 -2.44 3.75 6.59
C MET A 37 -1.08 4.26 7.08
N TYR A 38 -0.80 4.05 8.35
CA TYR A 38 0.44 4.50 9.00
C TYR A 38 1.64 3.69 8.51
N GLY A 39 1.43 2.41 8.19
CA GLY A 39 2.49 1.54 7.70
C GLY A 39 3.09 2.03 6.39
N ALA A 40 2.25 2.44 5.43
CA ALA A 40 2.69 3.02 4.17
C ALA A 40 3.52 4.29 4.41
N ILE A 41 2.96 5.26 5.13
CA ILE A 41 3.64 6.52 5.48
C ILE A 41 4.97 6.28 6.22
N LEU A 42 5.02 5.34 7.16
CA LEU A 42 6.27 4.98 7.84
C LEU A 42 7.28 4.35 6.91
N GLY A 43 6.82 3.57 5.95
CA GLY A 43 7.68 2.96 4.93
C GLY A 43 8.39 3.99 4.07
N ASP A 44 7.66 4.99 3.63
CA ASP A 44 8.18 6.16 2.94
C ASP A 44 9.26 6.87 3.79
N ILE A 45 8.90 7.33 4.99
CA ILE A 45 9.79 8.08 5.89
C ILE A 45 11.08 7.31 6.22
N ILE A 46 10.98 5.99 6.40
CA ILE A 46 12.11 5.14 6.75
C ILE A 46 12.95 4.79 5.51
N GLY A 47 12.31 4.68 4.35
CA GLY A 47 12.95 4.34 3.08
C GLY A 47 13.66 5.52 2.41
N GLU A 48 13.17 6.75 2.57
CA GLU A 48 13.67 7.97 1.93
C GLU A 48 15.21 8.13 2.03
N PRO A 49 15.86 7.98 3.18
CA PRO A 49 17.30 8.13 3.28
C PRO A 49 18.11 7.16 2.42
N TYR A 50 17.50 6.05 2.01
CA TYR A 50 18.10 4.95 1.25
C TYR A 50 17.69 4.92 -0.22
N GLU A 51 16.85 5.84 -0.66
CA GLU A 51 16.44 6.00 -2.05
C GLU A 51 17.64 6.22 -2.98
N PHE A 52 17.50 5.94 -4.28
CA PHE A 52 18.58 6.02 -5.29
C PHE A 52 19.80 5.16 -4.98
N ASP A 53 19.60 3.98 -4.40
CA ASP A 53 20.67 3.08 -3.97
C ASP A 53 21.66 3.72 -2.97
N ARG A 54 21.21 4.70 -2.18
CA ARG A 54 22.01 5.29 -1.10
C ARG A 54 22.22 4.27 0.03
N GLY A 55 23.41 4.27 0.61
CA GLY A 55 23.73 3.42 1.75
C GLY A 55 24.04 1.95 1.38
N ASN A 56 24.12 1.13 2.40
CA ASN A 56 24.41 -0.29 2.28
C ASN A 56 23.12 -1.11 2.26
N LYS A 57 23.04 -2.07 1.37
CA LYS A 57 21.92 -3.03 1.29
C LYS A 57 21.97 -4.06 2.43
N THR A 58 21.60 -3.62 3.63
CA THR A 58 21.65 -4.42 4.86
C THR A 58 20.37 -4.20 5.69
N LYS A 59 19.98 -5.20 6.46
CA LYS A 59 18.92 -5.08 7.47
C LYS A 59 19.37 -4.33 8.74
N ASN A 60 20.66 -4.11 8.91
CA ASN A 60 21.20 -3.42 10.07
C ASN A 60 21.40 -1.93 9.79
N PHE A 61 20.39 -1.13 10.09
CA PHE A 61 20.40 0.33 9.97
C PHE A 61 19.58 0.96 11.10
N PRO A 62 19.79 2.25 11.43
CA PRO A 62 18.93 2.99 12.35
C PRO A 62 17.51 3.07 11.78
N MET A 63 16.49 2.73 12.59
CA MET A 63 15.10 2.70 12.13
C MET A 63 14.64 4.07 11.61
N PHE A 64 15.08 5.14 12.24
CA PHE A 64 14.79 6.50 11.81
C PHE A 64 16.10 7.27 11.60
N SER A 65 16.14 8.08 10.57
CA SER A 65 17.26 8.98 10.29
C SER A 65 17.32 10.12 11.32
N GLU A 66 18.43 10.88 11.31
CA GLU A 66 18.52 12.10 12.16
C GLU A 66 17.54 13.20 11.75
N ARG A 67 17.05 13.15 10.51
CA ARG A 67 16.09 14.11 9.93
C ARG A 67 15.05 13.33 9.11
N PRO A 68 14.12 12.66 9.80
CA PRO A 68 13.06 11.93 9.10
C PRO A 68 12.18 12.92 8.31
N SER A 69 11.88 12.59 7.08
CA SER A 69 10.95 13.35 6.24
C SER A 69 10.11 12.41 5.39
N PHE A 70 8.89 12.80 5.11
CA PHE A 70 8.03 12.12 4.16
C PHE A 70 8.24 12.68 2.75
N THR A 71 7.86 11.89 1.75
CA THR A 71 7.93 12.24 0.33
C THR A 71 6.53 12.32 -0.29
N ASP A 72 6.47 12.34 -1.63
CA ASP A 72 5.21 12.28 -2.38
C ASP A 72 4.45 10.97 -2.16
N ASP A 73 5.09 9.90 -1.74
CA ASP A 73 4.43 8.65 -1.34
C ASP A 73 3.41 8.89 -0.22
N SER A 74 3.84 9.51 0.87
CA SER A 74 2.94 9.85 1.99
C SER A 74 1.89 10.88 1.58
N VAL A 75 2.30 11.94 0.86
CA VAL A 75 1.37 13.00 0.42
C VAL A 75 0.28 12.43 -0.46
N MET A 76 0.62 11.58 -1.43
CA MET A 76 -0.37 11.00 -2.34
C MET A 76 -1.17 9.85 -1.70
N THR A 77 -0.62 9.13 -0.73
CA THR A 77 -1.36 8.19 0.11
C THR A 77 -2.49 8.89 0.87
N VAL A 78 -2.18 10.03 1.50
CA VAL A 78 -3.18 10.87 2.17
C VAL A 78 -4.16 11.46 1.16
N ALA A 79 -3.70 11.91 -0.01
CA ALA A 79 -4.54 12.48 -1.05
C ALA A 79 -5.59 11.49 -1.57
N ILE A 80 -5.23 10.24 -1.82
CA ILE A 80 -6.18 9.20 -2.25
C ILE A 80 -7.19 8.90 -1.14
N ALA A 81 -6.75 8.77 0.11
CA ALA A 81 -7.66 8.59 1.25
C ALA A 81 -8.66 9.75 1.36
N ASP A 82 -8.20 10.98 1.31
CA ASP A 82 -9.02 12.19 1.37
C ASP A 82 -10.03 12.26 0.22
N GLY A 83 -9.60 11.93 -1.01
CA GLY A 83 -10.46 11.87 -2.18
C GLY A 83 -11.60 10.85 -2.00
N ILE A 84 -11.29 9.64 -1.55
CA ILE A 84 -12.29 8.60 -1.29
C ILE A 84 -13.28 9.04 -0.18
N LEU A 85 -12.76 9.61 0.90
CA LEU A 85 -13.59 10.08 2.01
C LEU A 85 -14.55 11.20 1.57
N LYS A 86 -14.10 12.10 0.70
CA LYS A 86 -14.92 13.20 0.13
C LYS A 86 -15.95 12.70 -0.86
N ALA A 87 -15.61 11.73 -1.70
CA ALA A 87 -16.55 11.12 -2.64
C ALA A 87 -17.65 10.32 -1.91
N GLY A 88 -17.28 9.69 -0.80
CA GLY A 88 -18.08 8.66 -0.12
C GLY A 88 -17.82 7.27 -0.69
N LEU A 89 -17.83 6.25 0.18
CA LEU A 89 -17.38 4.88 -0.16
C LEU A 89 -18.25 4.20 -1.23
N ASP A 90 -19.52 4.63 -1.37
CA ASP A 90 -20.48 4.06 -2.32
C ASP A 90 -20.53 4.87 -3.65
N ALA A 91 -19.65 5.88 -3.81
CA ALA A 91 -19.61 6.69 -5.01
C ALA A 91 -19.28 5.86 -6.26
N GLY A 92 -19.89 6.24 -7.39
CA GLY A 92 -19.58 5.66 -8.69
C GLY A 92 -18.24 6.13 -9.22
N GLU A 93 -17.79 5.54 -10.33
CA GLU A 93 -16.47 5.74 -10.94
C GLU A 93 -16.15 7.21 -11.18
N GLU A 94 -17.02 7.93 -11.89
CA GLU A 94 -16.81 9.33 -12.26
C GLU A 94 -16.60 10.23 -11.03
N SER A 95 -17.50 10.14 -10.04
CA SER A 95 -17.41 10.92 -8.81
C SER A 95 -16.19 10.57 -7.99
N MET A 96 -15.79 9.29 -7.96
CA MET A 96 -14.63 8.82 -7.21
C MET A 96 -13.34 9.35 -7.86
N LYS A 97 -13.19 9.22 -9.17
CA LYS A 97 -12.04 9.73 -9.93
C LYS A 97 -11.92 11.25 -9.81
N ASP A 98 -13.02 11.98 -9.98
CA ASP A 98 -13.03 13.45 -9.85
C ASP A 98 -12.58 13.90 -8.45
N ALA A 99 -13.05 13.25 -7.40
CA ALA A 99 -12.65 13.56 -6.03
C ALA A 99 -11.17 13.23 -5.77
N MET A 100 -10.66 12.12 -6.30
CA MET A 100 -9.25 11.76 -6.19
C MET A 100 -8.34 12.75 -6.93
N ILE A 101 -8.71 13.16 -8.16
CA ILE A 101 -7.98 14.17 -8.93
C ILE A 101 -7.92 15.48 -8.15
N LYS A 102 -9.05 16.00 -7.69
CA LYS A 102 -9.11 17.23 -6.90
C LYS A 102 -8.28 17.15 -5.62
N SER A 103 -8.31 16.02 -4.96
CA SER A 103 -7.54 15.80 -3.73
C SER A 103 -6.03 15.74 -4.02
N MET A 104 -5.60 15.02 -5.06
CA MET A 104 -4.19 14.98 -5.46
C MET A 104 -3.66 16.36 -5.85
N HIS A 105 -4.43 17.17 -6.59
CA HIS A 105 -4.05 18.56 -6.90
C HIS A 105 -3.94 19.41 -5.63
N TYR A 106 -4.93 19.30 -4.73
CA TYR A 106 -4.90 20.04 -3.46
C TYR A 106 -3.66 19.71 -2.63
N TRP A 107 -3.40 18.44 -2.38
CA TRP A 107 -2.27 17.99 -1.57
C TRP A 107 -0.93 18.21 -2.28
N GLY A 108 -0.86 17.99 -3.59
CA GLY A 108 0.33 18.25 -4.39
C GLY A 108 0.75 19.73 -4.41
N HIS A 109 -0.21 20.65 -4.53
CA HIS A 109 0.06 22.09 -4.43
C HIS A 109 0.43 22.53 -3.02
N LYS A 110 -0.09 21.86 -2.00
CA LYS A 110 0.24 22.15 -0.61
C LYS A 110 1.65 21.70 -0.23
N TYR A 111 2.13 20.62 -0.81
CA TYR A 111 3.46 20.05 -0.59
C TYR A 111 4.27 20.00 -1.89
N PRO A 112 4.60 21.14 -2.53
CA PRO A 112 5.14 21.17 -3.90
C PRO A 112 6.57 20.62 -4.02
N HIS A 113 7.25 20.37 -2.92
CA HIS A 113 8.64 19.90 -2.86
C HIS A 113 8.77 18.47 -2.29
N ALA A 114 7.71 17.68 -2.38
CA ALA A 114 7.69 16.34 -1.79
C ALA A 114 8.42 15.26 -2.62
N GLY A 115 9.00 15.60 -3.78
CA GLY A 115 9.80 14.65 -4.56
C GLY A 115 9.11 14.06 -5.79
N TYR A 116 7.96 14.60 -6.21
CA TYR A 116 7.17 14.08 -7.33
C TYR A 116 7.97 13.73 -8.57
N GLY A 117 7.70 12.58 -9.16
CA GLY A 117 8.21 12.22 -10.48
C GLY A 117 7.82 13.26 -11.54
N GLY A 118 8.73 13.55 -12.49
CA GLY A 118 8.61 14.71 -13.38
C GLY A 118 7.30 14.80 -14.16
N LYS A 119 6.77 13.67 -14.70
CA LYS A 119 5.47 13.68 -15.42
C LYS A 119 4.30 14.00 -14.48
N PHE A 120 4.33 13.45 -13.27
CA PHE A 120 3.28 13.71 -12.27
C PHE A 120 3.34 15.16 -11.79
N TYR A 121 4.52 15.72 -11.58
CA TYR A 121 4.70 17.14 -11.25
C TYR A 121 4.11 18.06 -12.32
N PHE A 122 4.36 17.80 -13.61
CA PHE A 122 3.75 18.57 -14.68
C PHE A 122 2.23 18.41 -14.73
N TRP A 123 1.71 17.21 -14.46
CA TRP A 123 0.28 16.97 -14.37
C TRP A 123 -0.36 17.76 -13.21
N LEU A 124 0.29 17.84 -12.05
CA LEU A 124 -0.16 18.69 -10.91
C LEU A 124 -0.22 20.18 -11.24
N LEU A 125 0.63 20.65 -12.13
CA LEU A 125 0.66 22.07 -12.55
C LEU A 125 -0.28 22.37 -13.73
N SER A 126 -0.81 21.35 -14.38
CA SER A 126 -1.67 21.48 -15.55
C SER A 126 -3.14 21.68 -15.16
N GLU A 127 -3.88 22.46 -15.98
CA GLU A 127 -5.34 22.46 -15.95
C GLU A 127 -5.93 21.21 -16.64
N ASP A 128 -5.14 20.56 -17.50
CA ASP A 128 -5.48 19.30 -18.14
C ASP A 128 -5.21 18.14 -17.18
N THR A 129 -6.27 17.47 -16.75
CA THR A 129 -6.24 16.36 -15.81
C THR A 129 -6.31 14.98 -16.48
N GLU A 130 -6.11 14.94 -17.81
CA GLU A 130 -6.09 13.68 -18.55
C GLU A 130 -4.92 12.79 -18.13
N PRO A 131 -5.12 11.47 -18.11
CA PRO A 131 -4.08 10.52 -17.75
C PRO A 131 -3.00 10.45 -18.82
N TYR A 132 -1.74 10.28 -18.42
CA TYR A 132 -0.57 10.32 -19.31
C TYR A 132 0.11 8.96 -19.52
N ASN A 133 -0.64 7.87 -19.36
CA ASN A 133 -0.23 6.49 -19.63
C ASN A 133 1.05 6.07 -18.89
N SER A 134 1.19 6.46 -17.61
CA SER A 134 2.30 6.04 -16.78
C SER A 134 2.20 4.56 -16.39
N TRP A 135 3.33 3.88 -16.31
CA TRP A 135 3.53 2.56 -15.70
C TRP A 135 4.35 2.65 -14.41
N GLY A 136 4.58 3.87 -13.92
CA GLY A 136 5.33 4.15 -12.71
C GLY A 136 4.68 3.53 -11.47
N ASN A 137 5.50 3.31 -10.44
CA ASN A 137 5.04 2.75 -9.17
C ASN A 137 4.22 3.72 -8.33
N GLY A 138 4.13 4.99 -8.73
CA GLY A 138 3.28 6.01 -8.10
C GLY A 138 1.80 5.68 -7.99
N SER A 139 1.27 4.76 -8.80
CA SER A 139 -0.09 4.22 -8.61
C SER A 139 -0.17 3.20 -7.48
N ALA A 140 0.90 2.44 -7.23
CA ALA A 140 0.95 1.41 -6.20
C ALA A 140 1.28 1.98 -4.81
N MET A 141 2.18 2.98 -4.73
CA MET A 141 2.55 3.62 -3.46
C MET A 141 1.35 4.27 -2.76
N ARG A 142 0.54 5.02 -3.50
CA ARG A 142 -0.56 5.80 -2.94
C ARG A 142 -1.85 5.03 -2.65
N VAL A 143 -1.91 3.72 -2.97
CA VAL A 143 -3.17 2.95 -2.99
C VAL A 143 -3.50 2.25 -1.67
N SER A 144 -2.63 2.34 -0.66
CA SER A 144 -2.76 1.57 0.58
C SER A 144 -4.13 1.76 1.26
N SER A 145 -4.66 2.99 1.28
CA SER A 145 -5.97 3.32 1.83
C SER A 145 -7.12 2.54 1.21
N VAL A 146 -7.05 2.24 -0.08
CA VAL A 146 -8.09 1.47 -0.81
C VAL A 146 -8.21 0.05 -0.25
N GLY A 147 -7.10 -0.59 0.09
CA GLY A 147 -7.09 -1.93 0.68
C GLY A 147 -7.80 -2.03 2.04
N TRP A 148 -8.02 -0.89 2.72
CA TRP A 148 -8.64 -0.84 4.04
C TRP A 148 -10.13 -0.50 4.07
N LEU A 149 -10.66 0.17 3.03
CA LEU A 149 -11.96 0.83 3.09
C LEU A 149 -13.13 -0.01 2.57
N PHE A 150 -12.90 -1.01 1.74
CA PHE A 150 -13.98 -1.72 1.04
C PHE A 150 -14.15 -3.16 1.53
N ASP A 151 -15.40 -3.63 1.61
CA ASP A 151 -15.75 -4.92 2.18
C ASP A 151 -15.41 -6.10 1.27
N THR A 152 -15.47 -5.91 -0.05
CA THR A 152 -15.18 -6.96 -1.02
C THR A 152 -13.89 -6.73 -1.78
N LEU A 153 -13.24 -7.82 -2.20
CA LEU A 153 -12.03 -7.75 -3.02
C LEU A 153 -12.31 -7.13 -4.39
N GLU A 154 -13.47 -7.42 -4.95
CA GLU A 154 -13.91 -6.88 -6.25
C GLU A 154 -13.99 -5.35 -6.19
N ARG A 155 -14.66 -4.80 -5.16
CA ARG A 155 -14.77 -3.34 -4.99
C ARG A 155 -13.43 -2.70 -4.67
N THR A 156 -12.59 -3.37 -3.88
CA THR A 156 -11.23 -2.92 -3.61
C THR A 156 -10.42 -2.80 -4.90
N ARG A 157 -10.44 -3.82 -5.75
CA ARG A 157 -9.74 -3.79 -7.05
C ARG A 157 -10.31 -2.73 -7.99
N GLU A 158 -11.63 -2.59 -8.04
CA GLU A 158 -12.30 -1.58 -8.85
C GLU A 158 -11.84 -0.17 -8.49
N VAL A 159 -11.85 0.18 -7.21
CA VAL A 159 -11.42 1.51 -6.74
C VAL A 159 -9.89 1.70 -6.88
N ALA A 160 -9.10 0.65 -6.67
CA ALA A 160 -7.66 0.69 -6.91
C ALA A 160 -7.35 0.98 -8.38
N ARG A 161 -8.06 0.34 -9.32
CA ARG A 161 -7.99 0.64 -10.74
C ARG A 161 -8.31 2.11 -11.02
N TRP A 162 -9.42 2.63 -10.50
CA TRP A 162 -9.81 4.03 -10.67
C TRP A 162 -8.76 5.01 -10.14
N SER A 163 -8.13 4.70 -8.99
CA SER A 163 -7.05 5.53 -8.43
C SER A 163 -5.80 5.56 -9.30
N ALA A 164 -5.54 4.49 -10.05
CA ALA A 164 -4.45 4.43 -11.01
C ALA A 164 -4.80 5.15 -12.33
N GLU A 165 -5.99 4.87 -12.88
CA GLU A 165 -6.41 5.34 -14.20
C GLU A 165 -6.39 6.85 -14.38
N VAL A 166 -6.51 7.63 -13.30
CA VAL A 166 -6.47 9.10 -13.36
C VAL A 166 -5.11 9.68 -13.78
N THR A 167 -4.04 8.90 -13.74
CA THR A 167 -2.68 9.29 -14.17
C THR A 167 -1.91 8.14 -14.78
N HIS A 168 -1.99 6.95 -14.18
CA HIS A 168 -1.23 5.73 -14.49
C HIS A 168 -2.12 4.69 -15.20
N ASN A 169 -2.79 5.11 -16.28
CA ASN A 169 -3.72 4.27 -17.05
C ASN A 169 -3.05 3.23 -17.96
N HIS A 170 -1.73 3.07 -17.90
CA HIS A 170 -1.03 1.96 -18.53
C HIS A 170 -1.38 0.63 -17.80
N PRO A 171 -1.55 -0.51 -18.50
CA PRO A 171 -1.89 -1.78 -17.85
C PRO A 171 -1.00 -2.18 -16.68
N GLU A 172 0.30 -1.90 -16.72
CA GLU A 172 1.22 -2.19 -15.61
C GLU A 172 1.02 -1.24 -14.42
N GLY A 173 0.66 0.03 -14.64
CA GLY A 173 0.32 0.96 -13.56
C GLY A 173 -0.97 0.56 -12.84
N ILE A 174 -2.00 0.18 -13.60
CA ILE A 174 -3.27 -0.34 -13.05
C ILE A 174 -3.02 -1.64 -12.27
N LYS A 175 -2.29 -2.57 -12.87
CA LYS A 175 -1.94 -3.86 -12.26
C LYS A 175 -1.21 -3.69 -10.92
N GLY A 176 -0.27 -2.76 -10.84
CA GLY A 176 0.47 -2.47 -9.60
C GLY A 176 -0.45 -2.01 -8.48
N ALA A 177 -1.34 -1.07 -8.75
CA ALA A 177 -2.32 -0.58 -7.77
C ALA A 177 -3.31 -1.67 -7.33
N GLU A 178 -3.89 -2.42 -8.29
CA GLU A 178 -4.80 -3.52 -7.97
C GLU A 178 -4.11 -4.61 -7.13
N ALA A 179 -2.87 -4.97 -7.46
CA ALA A 179 -2.11 -5.99 -6.72
C ALA A 179 -1.84 -5.52 -5.28
N THR A 180 -1.34 -4.31 -5.09
CA THR A 180 -1.05 -3.74 -3.77
C THR A 180 -2.29 -3.69 -2.89
N ALA A 181 -3.39 -3.11 -3.39
CA ALA A 181 -4.65 -3.03 -2.64
C ALA A 181 -5.23 -4.42 -2.34
N SER A 182 -5.11 -5.38 -3.27
CA SER A 182 -5.57 -6.76 -3.06
C SER A 182 -4.82 -7.46 -1.93
N VAL A 183 -3.49 -7.32 -1.89
CA VAL A 183 -2.66 -7.89 -0.81
C VAL A 183 -3.04 -7.31 0.54
N ILE A 184 -3.21 -5.99 0.64
CA ILE A 184 -3.65 -5.31 1.87
C ILE A 184 -5.03 -5.83 2.30
N TRP A 185 -5.98 -5.92 1.36
CA TRP A 185 -7.32 -6.44 1.64
C TRP A 185 -7.27 -7.90 2.14
N MET A 186 -6.52 -8.76 1.46
CA MET A 186 -6.38 -10.17 1.87
C MET A 186 -5.72 -10.28 3.24
N ALA A 187 -4.64 -9.54 3.49
CA ALA A 187 -3.91 -9.54 4.74
C ALA A 187 -4.81 -9.14 5.92
N ARG A 188 -5.58 -8.04 5.81
CA ARG A 188 -6.50 -7.60 6.88
C ARG A 188 -7.71 -8.52 7.08
N ASN A 189 -8.04 -9.33 6.09
CA ASN A 189 -9.10 -10.35 6.18
C ASN A 189 -8.60 -11.73 6.60
N GLY A 190 -7.35 -11.85 7.07
CA GLY A 190 -6.81 -13.05 7.70
C GLY A 190 -6.32 -14.14 6.74
N TYR A 191 -6.07 -13.81 5.48
CA TYR A 191 -5.47 -14.76 4.54
C TYR A 191 -4.01 -15.03 4.91
N PHE A 192 -3.57 -16.28 4.78
CA PHE A 192 -2.18 -16.66 4.98
C PHE A 192 -1.29 -16.16 3.84
N LYS A 193 -0.02 -15.92 4.13
CA LYS A 193 0.96 -15.45 3.13
C LYS A 193 1.08 -16.38 1.91
N THR A 194 0.92 -17.68 2.09
CA THR A 194 0.88 -18.66 1.00
C THR A 194 -0.30 -18.44 0.06
N GLN A 195 -1.49 -18.16 0.60
CA GLN A 195 -2.69 -17.87 -0.18
C GLN A 195 -2.56 -16.53 -0.93
N ILE A 196 -1.97 -15.53 -0.27
CA ILE A 196 -1.69 -14.22 -0.88
C ILE A 196 -0.71 -14.39 -2.05
N LYS A 197 0.38 -15.12 -1.86
CA LYS A 197 1.36 -15.43 -2.91
C LYS A 197 0.71 -16.10 -4.10
N GLU A 198 -0.01 -17.21 -3.88
CA GLU A 198 -0.72 -17.94 -4.93
C GLU A 198 -1.71 -17.06 -5.70
N TYR A 199 -2.44 -16.20 -4.99
CA TYR A 199 -3.38 -15.26 -5.61
C TYR A 199 -2.65 -14.27 -6.52
N VAL A 200 -1.58 -13.65 -6.02
CA VAL A 200 -0.80 -12.64 -6.76
C VAL A 200 -0.15 -13.26 -8.01
N GLU A 201 0.48 -14.42 -7.87
CA GLU A 201 1.09 -15.14 -9.00
C GLU A 201 0.05 -15.55 -10.05
N LYS A 202 -1.12 -16.02 -9.60
CA LYS A 202 -2.20 -16.44 -10.49
C LYS A 202 -2.89 -15.27 -11.20
N GLU A 203 -3.24 -14.22 -10.46
CA GLU A 203 -4.08 -13.14 -10.95
C GLU A 203 -3.27 -12.07 -11.69
N PHE A 204 -2.16 -11.63 -11.09
CA PHE A 204 -1.34 -10.54 -11.61
C PHE A 204 -0.12 -11.01 -12.40
N LYS A 205 0.18 -12.32 -12.40
CA LYS A 205 1.32 -12.89 -13.12
C LYS A 205 2.68 -12.32 -12.68
N TYR A 206 2.78 -11.84 -11.45
CA TYR A 206 4.07 -11.49 -10.87
C TYR A 206 4.85 -12.75 -10.51
N ASP A 207 6.16 -12.74 -10.79
CA ASP A 207 7.08 -13.81 -10.38
C ASP A 207 7.56 -13.53 -8.95
N LEU A 208 7.02 -14.29 -7.98
CA LEU A 208 7.40 -14.23 -6.56
C LEU A 208 8.24 -15.46 -6.15
N SER A 209 8.93 -16.11 -7.09
CA SER A 209 9.75 -17.28 -6.83
C SER A 209 11.12 -16.96 -6.20
N ARG A 210 11.61 -15.73 -6.42
CA ARG A 210 12.92 -15.26 -5.92
C ARG A 210 12.82 -14.84 -4.46
N THR A 211 13.89 -15.09 -3.72
CA THR A 211 14.07 -14.60 -2.35
C THR A 211 14.64 -13.17 -2.35
N CYS A 212 14.44 -12.45 -1.23
CA CYS A 212 15.06 -11.14 -1.04
C CYS A 212 16.60 -11.20 -1.11
N ASP A 213 17.20 -12.31 -0.69
CA ASP A 213 18.66 -12.51 -0.78
C ASP A 213 19.13 -12.68 -2.24
N GLU A 214 18.32 -13.25 -3.12
CA GLU A 214 18.58 -13.34 -4.56
C GLU A 214 18.33 -12.03 -5.29
N ILE A 215 17.37 -11.22 -4.82
CA ILE A 215 17.00 -9.92 -5.38
C ILE A 215 18.05 -8.87 -5.03
N ARG A 216 18.41 -8.74 -3.76
CA ARG A 216 19.22 -7.67 -3.16
C ARG A 216 20.48 -7.32 -3.94
N PRO A 217 21.33 -8.26 -4.38
CA PRO A 217 22.59 -7.93 -5.06
C PRO A 217 22.41 -7.38 -6.48
N LYS A 218 21.22 -7.55 -7.07
CA LYS A 218 20.94 -7.23 -8.48
C LYS A 218 19.90 -6.12 -8.66
N TYR A 219 19.11 -5.84 -7.63
CA TYR A 219 18.08 -4.82 -7.68
C TYR A 219 18.72 -3.44 -7.61
N VAL A 220 18.31 -2.55 -8.47
CA VAL A 220 18.77 -1.16 -8.55
C VAL A 220 17.58 -0.24 -8.72
N HIS A 221 17.78 1.05 -8.51
CA HIS A 221 16.73 2.06 -8.61
C HIS A 221 15.89 1.89 -9.88
N ASN A 222 14.58 1.78 -9.69
CA ASN A 222 13.60 1.61 -10.75
C ASN A 222 12.21 2.01 -10.29
N GLU A 223 11.63 2.99 -10.95
CA GLU A 223 10.33 3.60 -10.63
C GLU A 223 9.14 2.92 -11.32
N SER A 224 9.26 1.70 -11.82
CA SER A 224 8.16 1.02 -12.52
C SER A 224 7.41 0.01 -11.64
N CYS A 225 6.08 -0.06 -11.78
CA CYS A 225 5.26 -1.03 -11.05
C CYS A 225 5.76 -2.47 -11.19
N GLN A 226 6.16 -2.87 -12.41
CA GLN A 226 6.59 -4.25 -12.70
C GLN A 226 7.94 -4.62 -12.07
N LYS A 227 8.69 -3.65 -11.54
CA LYS A 227 9.97 -3.88 -10.85
C LYS A 227 9.90 -3.58 -9.35
N THR A 228 9.02 -2.68 -8.92
CA THR A 228 8.89 -2.33 -7.50
C THR A 228 7.87 -3.23 -6.79
N VAL A 229 6.68 -3.43 -7.37
CA VAL A 229 5.58 -4.12 -6.69
C VAL A 229 5.89 -5.59 -6.34
N PRO A 230 6.40 -6.43 -7.27
CA PRO A 230 6.73 -7.82 -6.92
C PRO A 230 7.84 -7.92 -5.87
N GLU A 231 8.83 -7.03 -5.86
CA GLU A 231 9.90 -6.99 -4.86
C GLU A 231 9.37 -6.56 -3.48
N ALA A 232 8.48 -5.57 -3.44
CA ALA A 232 7.80 -5.15 -2.21
C ALA A 232 6.91 -6.28 -1.63
N ILE A 233 6.15 -6.99 -2.49
CA ILE A 233 5.37 -8.16 -2.06
C ILE A 233 6.30 -9.25 -1.54
N THR A 234 7.44 -9.53 -2.19
CA THR A 234 8.41 -10.53 -1.73
C THR A 234 8.98 -10.15 -0.36
N ALA A 235 9.34 -8.88 -0.14
CA ALA A 235 9.80 -8.40 1.16
C ALA A 235 8.73 -8.57 2.26
N PHE A 236 7.47 -8.27 1.95
CA PHE A 236 6.35 -8.55 2.86
C PHE A 236 6.19 -10.05 3.15
N LEU A 237 6.25 -10.90 2.13
CA LEU A 237 6.07 -12.34 2.28
C LEU A 237 7.16 -12.99 3.12
N GLU A 238 8.41 -12.55 3.03
CA GLU A 238 9.53 -13.08 3.80
C GLU A 238 9.61 -12.54 5.22
N GLY A 239 9.23 -11.28 5.45
CA GLY A 239 9.31 -10.66 6.78
C GLY A 239 8.49 -11.41 7.83
N THR A 240 8.99 -11.47 9.05
CA THR A 240 8.42 -12.21 10.19
C THR A 240 7.66 -11.34 11.18
N GLY A 241 7.63 -10.02 10.96
CA GLY A 241 6.93 -9.02 11.74
C GLY A 241 6.98 -7.67 11.04
N PHE A 242 6.26 -6.65 11.54
CA PHE A 242 6.20 -5.34 10.91
C PHE A 242 7.59 -4.73 10.72
N GLU A 243 8.40 -4.68 11.78
CA GLU A 243 9.77 -4.16 11.73
C GLU A 243 10.68 -4.97 10.80
N ASP A 244 10.56 -6.30 10.79
CA ASP A 244 11.37 -7.13 9.90
C ASP A 244 11.03 -6.94 8.42
N VAL A 245 9.76 -6.63 8.10
CA VAL A 245 9.37 -6.24 6.73
C VAL A 245 10.04 -4.92 6.35
N ILE A 246 10.03 -3.89 7.22
CA ILE A 246 10.75 -2.63 6.98
C ILE A 246 12.22 -2.92 6.67
N ARG A 247 12.89 -3.65 7.56
CA ARG A 247 14.32 -3.96 7.41
C ARG A 247 14.62 -4.76 6.14
N THR A 248 13.72 -5.68 5.78
CA THR A 248 13.84 -6.48 4.56
C THR A 248 13.68 -5.60 3.32
N ALA A 249 12.64 -4.76 3.26
CA ALA A 249 12.36 -3.87 2.15
C ALA A 249 13.51 -2.87 1.92
N VAL A 250 13.91 -2.13 2.96
CA VAL A 250 15.05 -1.19 2.90
C VAL A 250 16.33 -1.87 2.45
N SER A 251 16.56 -3.12 2.87
CA SER A 251 17.78 -3.85 2.48
C SER A 251 17.86 -4.18 0.99
N LEU A 252 16.76 -4.07 0.24
CA LEU A 252 16.77 -4.24 -1.22
C LEU A 252 17.34 -3.00 -1.93
N GLY A 253 17.17 -1.81 -1.36
CA GLY A 253 17.56 -0.54 -1.96
C GLY A 253 16.67 -0.17 -3.14
N GLY A 254 17.25 0.51 -4.13
CA GLY A 254 16.52 0.94 -5.33
C GLY A 254 15.71 2.21 -5.08
N ASP A 255 14.48 2.22 -5.50
CA ASP A 255 13.42 3.17 -5.15
C ASP A 255 12.88 2.77 -3.78
N CYS A 256 13.63 3.14 -2.76
CA CYS A 256 13.58 2.49 -1.46
C CYS A 256 12.41 2.97 -0.60
N ASP A 257 12.05 4.23 -0.69
CA ASP A 257 10.87 4.82 -0.06
C ASP A 257 9.60 4.17 -0.59
N THR A 258 9.37 4.18 -1.90
CA THR A 258 8.22 3.55 -2.55
C THR A 258 8.15 2.04 -2.30
N LEU A 259 9.28 1.32 -2.43
CA LEU A 259 9.31 -0.12 -2.18
C LEU A 259 8.93 -0.43 -0.73
N THR A 260 9.45 0.36 0.22
CA THR A 260 9.19 0.15 1.64
C THR A 260 7.78 0.58 2.02
N ASP A 261 7.26 1.71 1.48
CA ASP A 261 5.86 2.12 1.61
C ASP A 261 4.90 0.97 1.25
N ILE A 262 5.04 0.44 0.04
CA ILE A 262 4.18 -0.65 -0.46
C ILE A 262 4.27 -1.88 0.45
N ALA A 263 5.49 -2.31 0.82
CA ALA A 263 5.69 -3.49 1.65
C ALA A 263 5.13 -3.33 3.07
N THR A 264 5.28 -2.14 3.67
CA THR A 264 4.85 -1.86 5.04
C THR A 264 3.36 -1.57 5.15
N GLY A 265 2.73 -1.02 4.11
CA GLY A 265 1.27 -0.98 4.02
C GLY A 265 0.65 -2.38 4.08
N MET A 266 1.25 -3.37 3.41
CA MET A 266 0.86 -4.78 3.50
C MET A 266 1.17 -5.38 4.88
N ALA A 267 2.33 -5.05 5.45
CA ALA A 267 2.76 -5.55 6.76
C ALA A 267 1.85 -5.05 7.89
N GLU A 268 1.42 -3.79 7.86
CA GLU A 268 0.46 -3.25 8.81
C GLU A 268 -0.86 -4.02 8.75
N ALA A 269 -1.34 -4.33 7.56
CA ALA A 269 -2.58 -5.09 7.36
C ALA A 269 -2.48 -6.53 7.90
N PHE A 270 -1.29 -7.13 7.89
CA PHE A 270 -1.05 -8.50 8.31
C PHE A 270 -0.68 -8.63 9.79
N TYR A 271 0.22 -7.78 10.27
CA TYR A 271 0.80 -7.86 11.62
C TYR A 271 0.18 -6.84 12.60
N GLY A 272 -0.48 -5.82 12.08
CA GLY A 272 -0.84 -4.63 12.86
C GLY A 272 0.37 -3.73 13.12
N LEU A 273 0.11 -2.63 13.81
CA LEU A 273 1.10 -1.61 14.14
C LEU A 273 1.18 -1.43 15.66
N SER A 274 2.40 -1.23 16.20
CA SER A 274 2.57 -0.86 17.62
C SER A 274 2.26 0.63 17.83
N GLU A 275 1.87 0.99 19.05
CA GLU A 275 1.66 2.41 19.40
C GLU A 275 2.92 3.25 19.19
N GLU A 276 4.10 2.71 19.47
CA GLU A 276 5.38 3.38 19.22
C GLU A 276 5.55 3.80 17.76
N PHE A 277 5.29 2.91 16.82
CA PHE A 277 5.37 3.23 15.39
C PHE A 277 4.28 4.24 14.99
N LYS A 278 3.09 4.13 15.55
CA LYS A 278 2.01 5.08 15.30
C LYS A 278 2.37 6.48 15.81
N GLU A 279 2.90 6.59 17.02
CA GLU A 279 3.37 7.85 17.59
C GLU A 279 4.48 8.47 16.72
N LYS A 280 5.42 7.66 16.20
CA LYS A 280 6.45 8.12 15.29
C LYS A 280 5.89 8.60 13.94
N CYS A 281 4.91 7.93 13.38
CA CYS A 281 4.24 8.40 12.18
C CYS A 281 3.60 9.79 12.39
N ILE A 282 2.91 9.98 13.51
CA ILE A 282 2.32 11.27 13.88
C ILE A 282 3.41 12.34 14.15
N GLU A 283 4.53 11.97 14.78
CA GLU A 283 5.63 12.89 15.05
C GLU A 283 6.27 13.44 13.76
N PHE A 284 6.33 12.63 12.70
CA PHE A 284 7.04 12.97 11.47
C PHE A 284 6.14 13.46 10.33
N THR A 285 4.82 13.55 10.57
CA THR A 285 3.85 14.04 9.59
C THR A 285 3.17 15.32 10.07
N GLU A 286 2.45 16.00 9.18
CA GLU A 286 1.89 17.32 9.44
C GLU A 286 0.45 17.24 10.01
N PRO A 287 0.01 18.23 10.80
CA PRO A 287 -1.30 18.22 11.47
C PRO A 287 -2.51 18.02 10.54
N ASP A 288 -2.46 18.53 9.32
CA ASP A 288 -3.54 18.38 8.34
C ASP A 288 -3.62 16.95 7.76
N MET A 289 -2.48 16.27 7.62
CA MET A 289 -2.46 14.84 7.31
C MET A 289 -3.13 14.04 8.44
N HIS A 290 -2.88 14.40 9.72
CA HIS A 290 -3.49 13.75 10.87
C HIS A 290 -5.02 13.84 10.88
N GLU A 291 -5.59 14.94 10.38
CA GLU A 291 -7.04 15.09 10.27
C GLU A 291 -7.62 14.04 9.33
N VAL A 292 -7.01 13.85 8.16
CA VAL A 292 -7.44 12.83 7.19
C VAL A 292 -7.25 11.43 7.78
N MET A 293 -6.09 11.15 8.38
CA MET A 293 -5.78 9.85 9.01
C MET A 293 -6.78 9.51 10.11
N LYS A 294 -7.16 10.49 10.93
CA LYS A 294 -8.15 10.30 12.00
C LYS A 294 -9.55 9.98 11.46
N ILE A 295 -9.99 10.70 10.42
CA ILE A 295 -11.29 10.42 9.79
C ILE A 295 -11.26 9.04 9.14
N PHE A 296 -10.16 8.72 8.48
CA PHE A 296 -9.94 7.42 7.85
C PHE A 296 -10.03 6.27 8.86
N ASP A 297 -9.33 6.38 10.00
CA ASP A 297 -9.36 5.38 11.08
C ASP A 297 -10.79 5.12 11.58
N GLN A 298 -11.58 6.18 11.75
CA GLN A 298 -12.97 6.06 12.17
C GLN A 298 -13.82 5.31 11.15
N LYS A 299 -13.63 5.58 9.86
CA LYS A 299 -14.37 4.92 8.77
C LYS A 299 -13.98 3.45 8.61
N ALA A 300 -12.70 3.15 8.67
CA ALA A 300 -12.19 1.79 8.56
C ALA A 300 -12.54 0.93 9.80
N ILE A 301 -12.64 1.51 11.02
CA ILE A 301 -13.10 0.81 12.22
C ILE A 301 -14.61 0.52 12.18
N ALA A 302 -15.40 1.42 11.60
CA ALA A 302 -16.87 1.27 11.51
C ALA A 302 -17.30 0.11 10.59
N ARG A 303 -16.41 -0.36 9.71
CA ARG A 303 -16.70 -1.52 8.84
C ARG A 303 -16.31 -2.81 9.56
N LYS A 304 -17.31 -3.50 10.09
CA LYS A 304 -17.16 -4.86 10.58
C LYS A 304 -16.93 -5.79 9.38
N PRO A 305 -16.03 -6.80 9.49
CA PRO A 305 -15.97 -7.86 8.49
C PRO A 305 -17.35 -8.51 8.38
N HIS A 306 -17.79 -8.81 7.16
CA HIS A 306 -18.99 -9.61 6.96
C HIS A 306 -18.78 -10.96 7.65
N GLU A 307 -19.63 -11.23 8.66
CA GLU A 307 -19.79 -12.61 9.15
C GLU A 307 -20.41 -13.41 8.00
N ALA A 308 -19.59 -14.30 7.40
CA ALA A 308 -20.06 -15.24 6.38
C ALA A 308 -20.88 -16.36 6.99
#